data_1d5fa18b361171e23e7d8322f50756e3
#
_entry.id   1d5fa18b361171e23e7d8322f50756e3
#
_cell.length_a   1.000
_cell.length_b   1.000
_cell.length_c   1.000
_cell.angle_alpha   90.00
_cell.angle_beta   90.00
_cell.angle_gamma   90.00
#
_symmetry.space_group_name_H-M   'P 1'
#
loop_
_entity.id
_entity.type
_entity.pdbx_description
1 polymer ?
#
loop_
_entity_poly.entity_id
_entity_poly.type
_entity_poly.pdbx_seq_one_letter_code
_entity_poly.pdbx_strand_id
1 'polypeptide(L)'
;MATKTLMASCQCKNVQFTVAVPTECFPLNIHLCHCSICRYTHGAPCSFHAPLPVGVEPQFIAPSSLNKLTSYQHPASTATGYFCSTCGCQIGGADGQWVITPAIFDANREDEGIWKFNAHMLPTSAPDGGLAAVFSLIDGHRMEIENLGLSPQAIAGSDSQPPDPESKELLAQCHCGGVSFTIARPSEEFVASPRSKGWISPLDKSKWLASMDLCDDCRLVTGTHVISWMFVSIDHITPRL
;
A
#
# COMPACT_ATOMS: atom_id res chain seq x y z
N MET A 1 7.68 -2.77 -33.20
CA MET A 1 6.98 -3.70 -32.28
C MET A 1 5.65 -3.07 -31.95
N ALA A 2 4.59 -3.86 -31.87
CA ALA A 2 3.28 -3.34 -31.44
C ALA A 2 3.33 -2.97 -29.94
N THR A 3 2.67 -1.88 -29.58
CA THR A 3 2.59 -1.42 -28.19
C THR A 3 1.14 -1.21 -27.80
N LYS A 4 0.80 -1.46 -26.53
CA LYS A 4 -0.45 -1.07 -25.92
C LYS A 4 -0.19 0.08 -24.97
N THR A 5 -0.98 1.15 -25.08
CA THR A 5 -0.90 2.31 -24.21
C THR A 5 -1.89 2.14 -23.07
N LEU A 6 -1.40 2.19 -21.84
CA LEU A 6 -2.19 2.15 -20.62
C LEU A 6 -2.24 3.55 -20.02
N MET A 7 -3.41 3.98 -19.56
CA MET A 7 -3.61 5.27 -18.91
C MET A 7 -3.75 5.10 -17.40
N ALA A 8 -3.17 6.05 -16.65
CA ALA A 8 -3.23 6.10 -15.19
C ALA A 8 -3.52 7.51 -14.69
N SER A 9 -4.26 7.59 -13.59
CA SER A 9 -4.54 8.87 -12.93
C SER A 9 -4.72 8.70 -11.42
N CYS A 10 -4.25 9.67 -10.63
CA CYS A 10 -4.60 9.77 -9.22
C CYS A 10 -6.03 10.31 -9.04
N GLN A 11 -6.58 10.18 -7.83
CA GLN A 11 -7.95 10.62 -7.51
C GLN A 11 -8.23 12.09 -7.88
N CYS A 12 -7.33 13.01 -7.54
CA CYS A 12 -7.51 14.43 -7.84
C CYS A 12 -7.19 14.81 -9.30
N LYS A 13 -6.72 13.87 -10.13
CA LYS A 13 -6.34 14.04 -11.54
C LYS A 13 -5.23 15.06 -11.81
N ASN A 14 -4.54 15.55 -10.77
CA ASN A 14 -3.34 16.39 -10.97
C ASN A 14 -2.17 15.61 -11.54
N VAL A 15 -2.16 14.29 -11.35
CA VAL A 15 -1.20 13.38 -11.95
C VAL A 15 -1.94 12.46 -12.91
N GLN A 16 -1.65 12.60 -14.20
CA GLN A 16 -2.15 11.76 -15.29
C GLN A 16 -0.98 11.44 -16.21
N PHE A 17 -0.86 10.19 -16.59
CA PHE A 17 0.21 9.74 -17.49
C PHE A 17 -0.20 8.50 -18.26
N THR A 18 0.53 8.21 -19.31
CA THR A 18 0.43 6.94 -20.04
C THR A 18 1.75 6.18 -19.95
N VAL A 19 1.67 4.87 -20.14
CA VAL A 19 2.81 3.99 -20.39
C VAL A 19 2.56 3.21 -21.66
N ALA A 20 3.52 3.21 -22.59
CA ALA A 20 3.44 2.43 -23.84
C ALA A 20 4.25 1.13 -23.66
N VAL A 21 3.54 0.04 -23.44
CA VAL A 21 4.13 -1.29 -23.14
C VAL A 21 4.12 -2.14 -24.41
N PRO A 22 5.25 -2.79 -24.78
CA PRO A 22 5.26 -3.76 -25.87
C PRO A 22 4.27 -4.90 -25.61
N THR A 23 3.49 -5.28 -26.63
CA THR A 23 2.39 -6.24 -26.45
C THR A 23 2.85 -7.62 -26.01
N GLU A 24 4.07 -7.99 -26.34
CA GLU A 24 4.71 -9.23 -25.92
C GLU A 24 5.08 -9.28 -24.42
N CYS A 25 5.05 -8.13 -23.72
CA CYS A 25 5.35 -8.04 -22.29
C CYS A 25 4.14 -8.31 -21.39
N PHE A 26 2.94 -8.46 -21.98
CA PHE A 26 1.74 -8.75 -21.20
C PHE A 26 1.55 -10.26 -20.93
N PRO A 27 0.98 -10.60 -19.78
CA PRO A 27 0.55 -9.75 -18.67
C PRO A 27 1.73 -9.22 -17.83
N LEU A 28 1.61 -8.01 -17.31
CA LEU A 28 2.58 -7.45 -16.37
C LEU A 28 2.40 -8.10 -15.00
N ASN A 29 3.51 -8.53 -14.40
CA ASN A 29 3.50 -9.15 -13.08
C ASN A 29 3.28 -8.11 -11.98
N ILE A 30 2.37 -8.41 -11.04
CA ILE A 30 2.16 -7.65 -9.82
C ILE A 30 2.75 -8.40 -8.64
N HIS A 31 3.56 -7.71 -7.85
CA HIS A 31 4.07 -8.19 -6.56
C HIS A 31 3.40 -7.45 -5.41
N LEU A 32 3.06 -8.17 -4.35
CA LEU A 32 2.53 -7.64 -3.10
C LEU A 32 3.68 -7.51 -2.09
N CYS A 33 4.20 -6.30 -1.89
CA CYS A 33 5.33 -6.08 -0.99
C CYS A 33 4.88 -5.79 0.43
N HIS A 34 5.36 -6.58 1.38
CA HIS A 34 5.02 -6.51 2.81
C HIS A 34 6.11 -5.85 3.66
N CYS A 35 7.20 -5.35 3.07
CA CYS A 35 8.27 -4.73 3.86
C CYS A 35 7.78 -3.50 4.63
N SER A 36 8.44 -3.16 5.73
CA SER A 36 8.06 -2.03 6.59
C SER A 36 8.04 -0.70 5.82
N ILE A 37 9.00 -0.48 4.91
CA ILE A 37 9.04 0.73 4.08
C ILE A 37 7.75 0.85 3.28
N CYS A 38 7.37 -0.17 2.53
CA CYS A 38 6.15 -0.16 1.71
C CYS A 38 4.89 0.02 2.55
N ARG A 39 4.76 -0.73 3.65
CA ARG A 39 3.58 -0.62 4.52
C ARG A 39 3.42 0.77 5.14
N TYR A 40 4.49 1.35 5.67
CA TYR A 40 4.44 2.66 6.32
C TYR A 40 4.38 3.84 5.35
N THR A 41 4.93 3.71 4.13
CA THR A 41 4.82 4.77 3.12
C THR A 41 3.45 4.79 2.46
N HIS A 42 2.79 3.64 2.31
CA HIS A 42 1.46 3.56 1.71
C HIS A 42 0.32 3.60 2.74
N GLY A 43 0.62 3.43 4.03
CA GLY A 43 -0.40 3.29 5.06
C GLY A 43 -1.30 2.07 4.86
N ALA A 44 -0.76 0.99 4.31
CA ALA A 44 -1.49 -0.20 3.90
C ALA A 44 -0.80 -1.49 4.40
N PRO A 45 -1.51 -2.62 4.50
CA PRO A 45 -0.92 -3.90 4.94
C PRO A 45 0.16 -4.44 3.99
N CYS A 46 0.07 -4.09 2.71
CA CYS A 46 1.09 -4.30 1.68
C CYS A 46 0.89 -3.28 0.56
N SER A 47 1.90 -3.09 -0.27
CA SER A 47 1.79 -2.31 -1.51
C SER A 47 1.83 -3.22 -2.72
N PHE A 48 1.16 -2.80 -3.79
CA PHE A 48 1.09 -3.52 -5.06
C PHE A 48 2.01 -2.82 -6.04
N HIS A 49 2.95 -3.57 -6.60
CA HIS A 49 3.97 -3.08 -7.50
C HIS A 49 3.99 -3.87 -8.80
N ALA A 50 4.03 -3.15 -9.94
CA ALA A 50 4.24 -3.74 -11.26
C ALA A 50 5.50 -3.13 -11.90
N PRO A 51 6.61 -3.87 -12.00
CA PRO A 51 7.77 -3.43 -12.77
C PRO A 51 7.40 -3.22 -14.24
N LEU A 52 7.73 -2.06 -14.79
CA LEU A 52 7.62 -1.83 -16.23
C LEU A 52 8.79 -2.49 -16.96
N PRO A 53 8.63 -2.89 -18.22
CA PRO A 53 9.76 -3.34 -19.04
C PRO A 53 10.87 -2.28 -19.07
N VAL A 54 12.13 -2.72 -19.20
CA VAL A 54 13.28 -1.83 -19.26
C VAL A 54 13.10 -0.81 -20.39
N GLY A 55 13.32 0.46 -20.08
CA GLY A 55 13.17 1.58 -21.03
C GLY A 55 11.72 2.08 -21.22
N VAL A 56 10.73 1.45 -20.56
CA VAL A 56 9.37 1.96 -20.54
C VAL A 56 9.21 2.91 -19.35
N GLU A 57 8.79 4.14 -19.63
CA GLU A 57 8.66 5.21 -18.65
C GLU A 57 7.28 5.88 -18.72
N PRO A 58 6.77 6.44 -17.62
CA PRO A 58 5.57 7.26 -17.60
C PRO A 58 5.71 8.49 -18.50
N GLN A 59 4.74 8.70 -19.39
CA GLN A 59 4.61 9.90 -20.23
C GLN A 59 3.48 10.75 -19.69
N PHE A 60 3.82 11.86 -19.04
CA PHE A 60 2.84 12.73 -18.40
C PHE A 60 1.98 13.48 -19.43
N ILE A 61 0.66 13.53 -19.17
CA ILE A 61 -0.31 14.23 -20.02
C ILE A 61 -0.49 15.66 -19.46
N ALA A 62 -0.25 16.67 -20.30
CA ALA A 62 -0.43 18.07 -19.88
C ALA A 62 -1.86 18.35 -19.34
N PRO A 63 -2.03 19.12 -18.26
CA PRO A 63 -1.03 19.89 -17.51
C PRO A 63 -0.27 19.09 -16.43
N SER A 64 -0.40 17.78 -16.40
CA SER A 64 0.35 16.92 -15.50
C SER A 64 1.83 16.85 -15.90
N SER A 65 2.70 16.75 -14.93
CA SER A 65 4.15 16.68 -15.13
C SER A 65 4.84 16.08 -13.90
N LEU A 66 6.10 15.74 -14.01
CA LEU A 66 6.91 15.27 -12.88
C LEU A 66 6.90 16.28 -11.69
N ASN A 67 6.79 17.59 -11.97
CA ASN A 67 6.71 18.63 -10.93
C ASN A 67 5.42 18.61 -10.10
N LYS A 68 4.44 17.80 -10.47
CA LYS A 68 3.21 17.54 -9.68
C LYS A 68 3.39 16.40 -8.69
N LEU A 69 4.56 15.78 -8.69
CA LEU A 69 4.94 14.71 -7.77
C LEU A 69 5.85 15.24 -6.68
N THR A 70 5.68 14.70 -5.49
CA THR A 70 6.69 14.75 -4.43
C THR A 70 7.44 13.43 -4.44
N SER A 71 8.76 13.50 -4.26
CA SER A 71 9.61 12.31 -4.17
C SER A 71 9.98 12.03 -2.72
N TYR A 72 10.14 10.75 -2.41
CA TYR A 72 10.67 10.27 -1.15
C TYR A 72 11.65 9.12 -1.39
N GLN A 73 12.85 9.26 -0.83
CA GLN A 73 13.85 8.19 -0.85
C GLN A 73 14.19 7.81 0.59
N HIS A 74 14.01 6.52 0.90
CA HIS A 74 14.43 5.99 2.19
C HIS A 74 15.96 5.93 2.26
N PRO A 75 16.61 6.33 3.39
CA PRO A 75 18.07 6.35 3.49
C PRO A 75 18.76 5.01 3.20
N ALA A 76 18.09 3.90 3.43
CA ALA A 76 18.59 2.55 3.14
C ALA A 76 18.11 1.98 1.80
N SER A 77 17.58 2.81 0.89
CA SER A 77 17.07 2.39 -0.42
C SER A 77 17.66 3.24 -1.53
N THR A 78 17.98 2.62 -2.65
CA THR A 78 18.37 3.32 -3.89
C THR A 78 17.14 3.80 -4.67
N ALA A 79 15.99 3.17 -4.44
CA ALA A 79 14.75 3.52 -5.12
C ALA A 79 14.14 4.82 -4.58
N THR A 80 13.71 5.68 -5.49
CA THR A 80 12.94 6.89 -5.19
C THR A 80 11.47 6.62 -5.44
N GLY A 81 10.63 6.75 -4.41
CA GLY A 81 9.17 6.70 -4.53
C GLY A 81 8.60 8.06 -4.92
N TYR A 82 7.49 8.06 -5.66
CA TYR A 82 6.79 9.24 -6.14
C TYR A 82 5.32 9.19 -5.77
N PHE A 83 4.80 10.29 -5.27
CA PHE A 83 3.38 10.45 -4.94
C PHE A 83 2.84 11.81 -5.38
N CYS A 84 1.54 11.90 -5.59
CA CYS A 84 0.88 13.15 -5.97
C CYS A 84 1.02 14.20 -4.86
N SER A 85 1.58 15.39 -5.18
CA SER A 85 1.76 16.47 -4.20
C SER A 85 0.45 17.05 -3.66
N THR A 86 -0.68 16.77 -4.30
CA THR A 86 -2.00 17.29 -3.91
C THR A 86 -2.80 16.31 -3.06
N CYS A 87 -2.93 15.05 -3.51
CA CYS A 87 -3.79 14.07 -2.83
C CYS A 87 -3.02 12.95 -2.13
N GLY A 88 -1.68 12.91 -2.24
CA GLY A 88 -0.86 11.89 -1.59
C GLY A 88 -0.86 10.52 -2.28
N CYS A 89 -1.65 10.32 -3.33
CA CYS A 89 -1.73 9.05 -4.05
C CYS A 89 -0.34 8.57 -4.50
N GLN A 90 0.02 7.36 -4.15
CA GLN A 90 1.27 6.74 -4.59
C GLN A 90 1.20 6.43 -6.09
N ILE A 91 2.24 6.80 -6.82
CA ILE A 91 2.31 6.65 -8.29
C ILE A 91 3.23 5.49 -8.67
N GLY A 92 4.31 5.32 -7.94
CA GLY A 92 5.32 4.31 -8.19
C GLY A 92 6.68 4.72 -7.69
N GLY A 93 7.71 4.09 -8.18
CA GLY A 93 9.10 4.44 -7.86
C GLY A 93 10.04 4.08 -9.00
N ALA A 94 11.27 4.56 -8.92
CA ALA A 94 12.31 4.25 -9.88
C ALA A 94 13.66 3.99 -9.21
N ASP A 95 14.37 2.99 -9.74
CA ASP A 95 15.77 2.69 -9.48
C ASP A 95 16.37 2.10 -10.76
N GLY A 96 16.67 2.98 -11.73
CA GLY A 96 17.05 2.55 -13.09
C GLY A 96 15.92 1.94 -13.91
N GLN A 97 14.84 1.49 -13.30
CA GLN A 97 13.63 0.97 -13.92
C GLN A 97 12.41 1.46 -13.13
N TRP A 98 11.33 1.79 -13.84
CA TRP A 98 10.09 2.18 -13.20
C TRP A 98 9.35 0.96 -12.66
N VAL A 99 8.87 1.11 -11.42
CA VAL A 99 7.93 0.21 -10.78
C VAL A 99 6.68 1.03 -10.49
N ILE A 100 5.60 0.74 -11.18
CA ILE A 100 4.35 1.51 -11.06
C ILE A 100 3.41 0.89 -10.03
N THR A 101 2.50 1.74 -9.56
CA THR A 101 1.36 1.34 -8.73
C THR A 101 0.20 0.94 -9.66
N PRO A 102 -0.12 -0.36 -9.83
CA PRO A 102 -1.10 -0.79 -10.82
C PRO A 102 -2.54 -0.36 -10.48
N ALA A 103 -2.83 -0.06 -9.21
CA ALA A 103 -4.15 0.32 -8.74
C ALA A 103 -4.75 1.56 -9.42
N ILE A 104 -3.93 2.49 -9.92
CA ILE A 104 -4.37 3.77 -10.49
C ILE A 104 -4.61 3.72 -12.01
N PHE A 105 -4.48 2.55 -12.63
CA PHE A 105 -4.67 2.38 -14.08
C PHE A 105 -6.12 2.11 -14.44
N ASP A 106 -6.59 2.72 -15.54
CA ASP A 106 -7.92 2.51 -16.09
C ASP A 106 -8.13 1.06 -16.55
N ALA A 107 -7.06 0.38 -16.96
CA ALA A 107 -7.05 -1.04 -17.32
C ALA A 107 -7.61 -1.99 -16.23
N ASN A 108 -7.67 -1.54 -14.98
CA ASN A 108 -8.34 -2.31 -13.92
C ASN A 108 -9.86 -2.42 -14.08
N ARG A 109 -10.45 -1.61 -14.95
CA ARG A 109 -11.90 -1.57 -15.19
C ARG A 109 -12.30 -2.21 -16.51
N GLU A 110 -11.42 -2.22 -17.50
CA GLU A 110 -11.79 -2.40 -18.89
C GLU A 110 -11.10 -3.59 -19.56
N ASP A 111 -9.95 -4.03 -19.06
CA ASP A 111 -9.08 -4.97 -19.76
C ASP A 111 -8.71 -6.19 -18.93
N GLU A 112 -9.11 -7.36 -19.39
CA GLU A 112 -8.58 -8.65 -18.93
C GLU A 112 -7.18 -8.89 -19.50
N GLY A 113 -6.32 -9.58 -18.72
CA GLY A 113 -5.00 -10.02 -19.19
C GLY A 113 -3.89 -8.95 -19.18
N ILE A 114 -4.13 -7.77 -18.59
CA ILE A 114 -3.09 -6.75 -18.40
C ILE A 114 -2.21 -7.09 -17.21
N TRP A 115 -2.81 -7.57 -16.13
CA TRP A 115 -2.16 -7.83 -14.85
C TRP A 115 -2.14 -9.32 -14.52
N LYS A 116 -1.03 -9.76 -13.93
CA LYS A 116 -0.90 -11.07 -13.32
C LYS A 116 -0.37 -10.92 -11.90
N PHE A 117 -1.18 -11.27 -10.91
CA PHE A 117 -0.72 -11.36 -9.52
C PHE A 117 0.22 -12.55 -9.38
N ASN A 118 1.47 -12.29 -8.99
CA ASN A 118 2.53 -13.28 -9.04
C ASN A 118 3.00 -13.72 -7.66
N ALA A 119 3.46 -12.77 -6.84
CA ALA A 119 4.16 -13.11 -5.60
C ALA A 119 3.85 -12.16 -4.44
N HIS A 120 3.97 -12.70 -3.23
CA HIS A 120 4.14 -11.94 -2.00
C HIS A 120 5.63 -11.75 -1.74
N MET A 121 6.07 -10.49 -1.75
CA MET A 121 7.44 -10.11 -1.44
C MET A 121 7.58 -9.81 0.04
N LEU A 122 8.57 -10.43 0.70
CA LEU A 122 8.93 -10.15 2.08
C LEU A 122 7.78 -10.27 3.12
N PRO A 123 6.91 -11.29 3.05
CA PRO A 123 5.79 -11.41 3.99
C PRO A 123 6.25 -11.62 5.43
N THR A 124 7.45 -12.17 5.65
CA THR A 124 8.03 -12.37 6.98
C THR A 124 8.42 -11.06 7.67
N SER A 125 8.41 -9.92 6.97
CA SER A 125 8.60 -8.60 7.57
C SER A 125 7.36 -8.08 8.31
N ALA A 126 6.20 -8.70 8.10
CA ALA A 126 4.99 -8.41 8.85
C ALA A 126 4.86 -9.45 9.99
N PRO A 127 4.86 -9.01 11.27
CA PRO A 127 4.84 -9.94 12.42
C PRO A 127 3.64 -10.88 12.45
N ASP A 128 2.52 -10.44 11.87
CA ASP A 128 1.26 -11.19 11.76
C ASP A 128 1.15 -12.01 10.45
N GLY A 129 2.22 -12.05 9.64
CA GLY A 129 2.22 -12.67 8.31
C GLY A 129 1.61 -11.79 7.21
N GLY A 130 1.10 -10.60 7.54
CA GLY A 130 0.50 -9.67 6.60
C GLY A 130 -0.65 -10.29 5.80
N LEU A 131 -0.87 -9.81 4.59
CA LEU A 131 -1.93 -10.34 3.71
C LEU A 131 -1.55 -11.65 3.00
N ALA A 132 -0.31 -12.15 3.14
CA ALA A 132 0.11 -13.37 2.46
C ALA A 132 -0.66 -14.61 2.93
N ALA A 133 -1.08 -14.62 4.20
CA ALA A 133 -1.92 -15.69 4.75
C ALA A 133 -3.37 -15.61 4.23
N VAL A 134 -3.86 -14.41 3.92
CA VAL A 134 -5.24 -14.16 3.48
C VAL A 134 -5.37 -14.32 1.97
N PHE A 135 -4.45 -13.77 1.20
CA PHE A 135 -4.45 -13.80 -0.26
C PHE A 135 -3.46 -14.83 -0.83
N SER A 136 -3.48 -16.04 -0.28
CA SER A 136 -2.65 -17.14 -0.80
C SER A 136 -3.05 -17.61 -2.20
N LEU A 137 -4.28 -17.25 -2.62
CA LEU A 137 -4.85 -17.55 -3.93
C LEU A 137 -5.51 -16.28 -4.50
N ILE A 138 -5.11 -15.86 -5.70
CA ILE A 138 -5.74 -14.73 -6.42
C ILE A 138 -6.01 -15.20 -7.84
N ASP A 139 -7.23 -14.97 -8.32
CA ASP A 139 -7.69 -15.38 -9.66
C ASP A 139 -7.41 -16.86 -9.98
N GLY A 140 -7.64 -17.74 -9.00
CA GLY A 140 -7.37 -19.17 -9.15
C GLY A 140 -5.89 -19.59 -9.14
N HIS A 141 -4.97 -18.65 -9.06
CA HIS A 141 -3.54 -18.90 -9.03
C HIS A 141 -2.97 -18.79 -7.62
N ARG A 142 -2.14 -19.76 -7.24
CA ARG A 142 -1.41 -19.72 -5.98
C ARG A 142 -0.30 -18.67 -6.09
N MET A 143 -0.29 -17.74 -5.12
CA MET A 143 0.75 -16.73 -5.02
C MET A 143 2.07 -17.35 -4.54
N GLU A 144 3.17 -16.96 -5.17
CA GLU A 144 4.52 -17.33 -4.74
C GLU A 144 4.94 -16.51 -3.50
N ILE A 145 5.89 -17.03 -2.73
CA ILE A 145 6.46 -16.35 -1.57
C ILE A 145 7.92 -16.07 -1.86
N GLU A 146 8.30 -14.80 -1.91
CA GLU A 146 9.65 -14.35 -2.20
C GLU A 146 10.22 -13.51 -1.05
N ASN A 147 11.27 -13.98 -0.41
CA ASN A 147 11.99 -13.27 0.66
C ASN A 147 13.33 -12.69 0.19
N LEU A 148 13.61 -12.68 -1.11
CA LEU A 148 14.82 -12.11 -1.73
C LEU A 148 16.15 -12.62 -1.13
N GLY A 149 16.16 -13.81 -0.56
CA GLY A 149 17.34 -14.38 0.12
C GLY A 149 17.79 -13.64 1.38
N LEU A 150 16.97 -12.67 1.85
CA LEU A 150 17.24 -11.92 3.07
C LEU A 150 16.88 -12.73 4.31
N SER A 151 17.69 -12.61 5.35
CA SER A 151 17.34 -13.23 6.65
C SER A 151 16.13 -12.50 7.25
N PRO A 152 15.30 -13.16 8.08
CA PRO A 152 14.20 -12.52 8.77
C PRO A 152 14.63 -11.27 9.54
N GLN A 153 15.82 -11.25 10.12
CA GLN A 153 16.38 -10.11 10.85
C GLN A 153 16.71 -8.93 9.91
N ALA A 154 17.23 -9.20 8.71
CA ALA A 154 17.51 -8.17 7.71
C ALA A 154 16.22 -7.56 7.13
N ILE A 155 15.13 -8.35 7.08
CA ILE A 155 13.83 -7.94 6.56
C ILE A 155 13.07 -7.11 7.60
N ALA A 156 13.15 -7.48 8.87
CA ALA A 156 12.37 -6.86 9.95
C ALA A 156 12.78 -5.40 10.25
N GLY A 157 13.96 -4.97 9.84
CA GLY A 157 14.49 -3.67 10.27
C GLY A 157 14.65 -3.59 11.80
N SER A 158 15.48 -2.68 12.29
CA SER A 158 15.76 -2.55 13.73
C SER A 158 14.56 -2.08 14.59
N ASP A 159 13.48 -1.62 13.95
CA ASP A 159 12.36 -0.95 14.64
C ASP A 159 11.07 -1.79 14.77
N SER A 160 11.07 -3.02 14.25
CA SER A 160 9.89 -3.88 14.33
C SER A 160 9.97 -4.87 15.50
N GLN A 161 9.95 -4.37 16.73
CA GLN A 161 9.49 -5.23 17.82
C GLN A 161 8.02 -5.57 17.57
N PRO A 162 7.64 -6.86 17.66
CA PRO A 162 6.24 -7.21 17.61
C PRO A 162 5.50 -6.42 18.70
N PRO A 163 4.36 -5.82 18.39
CA PRO A 163 3.59 -5.09 19.39
C PRO A 163 3.30 -6.05 20.56
N ASP A 164 3.54 -5.57 21.77
CA ASP A 164 3.16 -6.28 22.97
C ASP A 164 1.65 -6.55 22.93
N PRO A 165 1.21 -7.81 22.87
CA PRO A 165 -0.20 -8.14 22.79
C PRO A 165 -1.01 -7.65 24.01
N GLU A 166 -0.34 -7.38 25.14
CA GLU A 166 -0.95 -6.82 26.34
C GLU A 166 -0.87 -5.28 26.36
N SER A 167 -0.24 -4.65 25.39
CA SER A 167 -0.17 -3.20 25.32
C SER A 167 -1.58 -2.59 25.28
N LYS A 168 -1.81 -1.63 26.15
CA LYS A 168 -3.06 -0.85 26.20
C LYS A 168 -3.14 0.19 25.09
N GLU A 169 -2.05 0.47 24.41
CA GLU A 169 -1.94 1.46 23.36
C GLU A 169 -1.25 0.88 22.11
N LEU A 170 -1.71 1.32 20.96
CA LEU A 170 -1.08 1.05 19.67
C LEU A 170 -0.36 2.31 19.20
N LEU A 171 0.91 2.19 18.82
CA LEU A 171 1.63 3.26 18.14
C LEU A 171 1.29 3.22 16.64
N ALA A 172 0.85 4.35 16.12
CA ALA A 172 0.66 4.58 14.69
C ALA A 172 1.59 5.70 14.22
N GLN A 173 2.34 5.45 13.15
CA GLN A 173 3.26 6.44 12.60
C GLN A 173 3.47 6.21 11.11
N CYS A 174 3.73 7.29 10.37
CA CYS A 174 4.20 7.19 9.00
C CYS A 174 5.69 6.88 8.96
N HIS A 175 6.19 6.47 7.78
CA HIS A 175 7.59 6.05 7.64
C HIS A 175 8.60 7.13 8.02
N CYS A 176 8.34 8.39 7.66
CA CYS A 176 9.26 9.50 7.97
C CYS A 176 9.14 10.03 9.41
N GLY A 177 8.19 9.53 10.21
CA GLY A 177 7.93 9.99 11.58
C GLY A 177 7.21 11.32 11.69
N GLY A 178 6.94 12.03 10.58
CA GLY A 178 6.25 13.32 10.59
C GLY A 178 4.80 13.26 11.07
N VAL A 179 4.20 12.08 11.06
CA VAL A 179 2.90 11.79 11.68
C VAL A 179 3.09 10.65 12.66
N SER A 180 2.81 10.91 13.94
CA SER A 180 2.91 9.91 15.01
C SER A 180 1.83 10.16 16.07
N PHE A 181 1.12 9.11 16.47
CA PHE A 181 0.12 9.15 17.52
C PHE A 181 -0.06 7.80 18.17
N THR A 182 -0.62 7.77 19.37
CA THR A 182 -1.06 6.52 20.02
C THR A 182 -2.56 6.38 19.97
N ILE A 183 -3.02 5.14 19.92
CA ILE A 183 -4.43 4.76 19.92
C ILE A 183 -4.65 3.88 21.14
N ALA A 184 -5.41 4.37 22.11
CA ALA A 184 -5.81 3.56 23.26
C ALA A 184 -6.82 2.48 22.83
N ARG A 185 -6.82 1.35 23.53
CA ARG A 185 -7.85 0.33 23.32
C ARG A 185 -9.24 0.87 23.76
N PRO A 186 -10.34 0.30 23.23
CA PRO A 186 -11.68 0.68 23.69
C PRO A 186 -11.80 0.54 25.20
N SER A 187 -12.22 1.61 25.88
CA SER A 187 -12.50 1.54 27.31
C SER A 187 -13.79 0.79 27.58
N GLU A 188 -13.93 0.20 28.78
CA GLU A 188 -15.17 -0.49 29.18
C GLU A 188 -16.37 0.46 29.13
N GLU A 189 -16.18 1.73 29.52
CA GLU A 189 -17.21 2.75 29.44
C GLU A 189 -17.64 3.00 27.99
N PHE A 190 -16.68 3.12 27.05
CA PHE A 190 -16.99 3.29 25.63
C PHE A 190 -17.73 2.07 25.08
N VAL A 191 -17.28 0.84 25.40
CA VAL A 191 -17.92 -0.41 24.95
C VAL A 191 -19.36 -0.50 25.44
N ALA A 192 -19.66 -0.06 26.68
CA ALA A 192 -21.00 -0.06 27.24
C ALA A 192 -21.90 1.04 26.68
N SER A 193 -21.35 2.05 26.00
CA SER A 193 -22.12 3.18 25.48
C SER A 193 -22.84 2.86 24.18
N PRO A 194 -24.00 3.49 23.87
CA PRO A 194 -24.65 3.35 22.56
C PRO A 194 -23.76 3.80 21.38
N ARG A 195 -22.77 4.64 21.64
CA ARG A 195 -21.80 5.15 20.63
C ARG A 195 -20.87 4.04 20.11
N SER A 196 -20.69 2.96 20.86
CA SER A 196 -19.79 1.85 20.50
C SER A 196 -20.25 1.03 19.28
N LYS A 197 -21.54 1.12 18.93
CA LYS A 197 -22.12 0.36 17.82
C LYS A 197 -21.41 0.71 16.50
N GLY A 198 -20.84 -0.31 15.85
CA GLY A 198 -20.11 -0.16 14.59
C GLY A 198 -18.66 0.32 14.73
N TRP A 199 -18.15 0.49 15.96
CA TRP A 199 -16.77 0.90 16.23
C TRP A 199 -15.94 -0.22 16.88
N ILE A 200 -16.60 -1.20 17.47
CA ILE A 200 -15.96 -2.29 18.20
C ILE A 200 -15.97 -3.54 17.33
N SER A 201 -14.86 -4.28 17.36
CA SER A 201 -14.76 -5.57 16.68
C SER A 201 -15.85 -6.53 17.16
N PRO A 202 -16.60 -7.18 16.26
CA PRO A 202 -17.60 -8.17 16.64
C PRO A 202 -16.98 -9.43 17.25
N LEU A 203 -15.70 -9.70 16.99
CA LEU A 203 -15.00 -10.89 17.43
C LEU A 203 -14.27 -10.69 18.78
N ASP A 204 -13.88 -9.46 19.10
CA ASP A 204 -13.11 -9.14 20.30
C ASP A 204 -13.42 -7.71 20.75
N LYS A 205 -14.17 -7.57 21.84
CA LYS A 205 -14.60 -6.27 22.36
C LYS A 205 -13.46 -5.39 22.88
N SER A 206 -12.26 -5.93 23.08
CA SER A 206 -11.08 -5.16 23.45
C SER A 206 -10.40 -4.50 22.22
N LYS A 207 -10.95 -4.68 21.03
CA LYS A 207 -10.38 -4.20 19.77
C LYS A 207 -11.34 -3.30 19.01
N TRP A 208 -10.79 -2.32 18.33
CA TRP A 208 -11.50 -1.50 17.37
C TRP A 208 -11.89 -2.30 16.14
N LEU A 209 -12.97 -1.88 15.49
CA LEU A 209 -13.37 -2.45 14.20
C LEU A 209 -12.33 -2.06 13.15
N ALA A 210 -11.89 -3.04 12.38
CA ALA A 210 -11.09 -2.84 11.19
C ALA A 210 -11.76 -3.49 9.98
N SER A 211 -11.61 -2.90 8.81
CA SER A 211 -12.12 -3.43 7.55
C SER A 211 -11.09 -3.22 6.43
N MET A 212 -11.20 -4.03 5.40
CA MET A 212 -10.50 -3.81 4.14
C MET A 212 -11.48 -3.22 3.13
N ASP A 213 -10.99 -2.30 2.31
CA ASP A 213 -11.75 -1.64 1.27
C ASP A 213 -11.02 -1.71 -0.06
N LEU A 214 -11.77 -1.93 -1.14
CA LEU A 214 -11.27 -2.13 -2.50
C LEU A 214 -11.98 -1.20 -3.50
N CYS A 215 -12.76 -0.22 -3.02
CA CYS A 215 -13.47 0.69 -3.90
C CYS A 215 -12.52 1.61 -4.68
N ASP A 216 -13.01 2.16 -5.79
CA ASP A 216 -12.22 3.02 -6.66
C ASP A 216 -11.68 4.25 -5.95
N ASP A 217 -12.48 4.90 -5.11
CA ASP A 217 -12.03 6.08 -4.38
C ASP A 217 -10.88 5.75 -3.43
N CYS A 218 -10.98 4.65 -2.67
CA CYS A 218 -9.93 4.21 -1.77
C CYS A 218 -8.63 3.88 -2.51
N ARG A 219 -8.71 3.12 -3.60
CA ARG A 219 -7.52 2.74 -4.36
C ARG A 219 -6.86 3.92 -5.08
N LEU A 220 -7.64 4.87 -5.59
CA LEU A 220 -7.12 6.05 -6.32
C LEU A 220 -6.53 7.11 -5.38
N VAL A 221 -7.02 7.20 -4.12
CA VAL A 221 -6.46 8.11 -3.11
C VAL A 221 -5.14 7.57 -2.56
N THR A 222 -5.05 6.26 -2.33
CA THR A 222 -3.87 5.65 -1.69
C THR A 222 -2.84 5.12 -2.69
N GLY A 223 -3.29 4.75 -3.88
CA GLY A 223 -2.45 4.08 -4.87
C GLY A 223 -2.22 2.60 -4.56
N THR A 224 -3.15 1.93 -3.86
CA THR A 224 -3.07 0.49 -3.60
C THR A 224 -4.42 -0.19 -3.83
N HIS A 225 -4.43 -1.46 -4.25
CA HIS A 225 -5.68 -2.18 -4.53
C HIS A 225 -6.49 -2.47 -3.26
N VAL A 226 -5.82 -2.63 -2.14
CA VAL A 226 -6.47 -2.94 -0.85
C VAL A 226 -5.97 -1.96 0.18
N ILE A 227 -6.88 -1.24 0.78
CA ILE A 227 -6.61 -0.37 1.93
C ILE A 227 -7.27 -0.93 3.19
N SER A 228 -6.62 -0.77 4.33
CA SER A 228 -7.19 -1.13 5.62
C SER A 228 -7.56 0.11 6.41
N TRP A 229 -8.75 0.11 6.94
CA TRP A 229 -9.28 1.15 7.80
C TRP A 229 -9.51 0.61 9.21
N MET A 230 -9.16 1.39 10.20
CA MET A 230 -9.53 1.14 11.60
C MET A 230 -10.40 2.29 12.08
N PHE A 231 -11.58 1.98 12.61
CA PHE A 231 -12.55 2.97 13.09
C PHE A 231 -12.31 3.22 14.57
N VAL A 232 -11.84 4.42 14.90
CA VAL A 232 -11.44 4.78 16.28
C VAL A 232 -12.12 6.08 16.69
N SER A 233 -12.68 6.13 17.91
CA SER A 233 -13.16 7.40 18.47
C SER A 233 -11.99 8.35 18.70
N ILE A 234 -12.15 9.61 18.30
CA ILE A 234 -11.12 10.66 18.45
C ILE A 234 -10.64 10.82 19.91
N ASP A 235 -11.51 10.54 20.87
CA ASP A 235 -11.21 10.58 22.31
C ASP A 235 -10.15 9.56 22.73
N HIS A 236 -9.84 8.57 21.87
CA HIS A 236 -8.86 7.52 22.11
C HIS A 236 -7.58 7.71 21.31
N ILE A 237 -7.41 8.86 20.65
CA ILE A 237 -6.23 9.19 19.84
C ILE A 237 -5.43 10.28 20.56
N THR A 238 -4.16 10.01 20.84
CA THR A 238 -3.23 10.99 21.45
C THR A 238 -2.10 11.29 20.48
N PRO A 239 -2.02 12.53 19.92
CA PRO A 239 -0.90 12.96 19.10
C PRO A 239 0.42 12.84 19.87
N ARG A 240 1.49 12.45 19.19
CA ARG A 240 2.86 12.51 19.71
C ARG A 240 3.57 13.66 18.99
N LEU A 241 3.91 14.69 19.76
CA LEU A 241 4.64 15.89 19.29
C LEU A 241 6.13 15.64 19.34
#